data_856bd5251061704932dabac4d833034e
#
_entry.id   856bd5251061704932dabac4d833034e
#
_cell.length_a   1.000
_cell.length_b   1.000
_cell.length_c   1.000
_cell.angle_alpha   90.00
_cell.angle_beta   90.00
_cell.angle_gamma   90.00
#
_symmetry.space_group_name_H-M   'P 1'
#
loop_
_entity.id
_entity.type
_entity.pdbx_description
1 polymer ?
#
loop_
_entity_poly.entity_id
_entity_poly.type
_entity_poly.pdbx_seq_one_letter_code
_entity_poly.pdbx_strand_id
1 'polypeptide(L)'
;MKKALLLTVIILVFCIAAEGCSGFPSAGRDPQESTSETAIESAEFEMLPEKDQAELLEERVALEAQRKEQLGAFYVPLPELGRETDLKTVKAKALYLTANVSGFNFNEDDIHYYADCIDSMAKGSPKPEDPDRLAEINKLEKALAICESTEVNALVIDIKNDDGLVAWKSDIEIVNQIGSNWSSPLKDYEKLIEYLKSQDIYCIARIVAFKDPYFARAMNGHAIQLLNGGVYKDDAGIAWVNPFDKYVWQYIVSISQEAALRGFDEIQYDYVRFPDHAADYNPITQFPGRDGRDKDEAIEEFLEYANSELLPYNVHISADVFGVATRSWDDKPEDIGQTWRKIANQSDYICPMIYPSHYGPGIYGYAVPDRQPYHVSRLALMEAIERNAAQRHPGIIRPWFQGFTANWIKGSIPYDAKAISDQIVAAMELGIDEYIIWNASNNYEPMTFFYHGRIDPNTRKPGEDILARSPAAAVKRYLDAEKGGKFSHLYLLTPISERHEDYDAFIAQRKTSLEILKNYEIINVVKDEGETYTAIVSGEYHSTAGTAIIHEAKYKIVPENNIYKIIKPELTWIP
;
A
#
# COMPACT_ATOMS: atom_id res chain seq x y z
N MET A 1 9.15 6.51 -30.94
CA MET A 1 8.80 5.19 -30.41
C MET A 1 7.92 5.30 -29.15
N LYS A 2 8.32 6.01 -28.08
CA LYS A 2 7.51 6.15 -26.84
C LYS A 2 6.12 6.81 -27.02
N LYS A 3 5.96 7.79 -27.94
CA LYS A 3 4.67 8.48 -28.19
C LYS A 3 3.60 7.57 -28.83
N ALA A 4 4.00 6.66 -29.71
CA ALA A 4 3.06 5.72 -30.34
C ALA A 4 2.53 4.66 -29.34
N LEU A 5 3.34 4.27 -28.37
CA LEU A 5 2.95 3.30 -27.33
C LEU A 5 1.88 3.88 -26.40
N LEU A 6 1.99 5.18 -26.05
CA LEU A 6 1.02 5.85 -25.18
C LEU A 6 -0.38 5.94 -25.82
N LEU A 7 -0.41 6.22 -27.12
CA LEU A 7 -1.68 6.30 -27.86
C LEU A 7 -2.36 4.94 -28.01
N THR A 8 -1.59 3.88 -28.23
CA THR A 8 -2.11 2.50 -28.33
C THR A 8 -2.71 2.04 -27.01
N VAL A 9 -2.12 2.41 -25.87
CA VAL A 9 -2.64 2.09 -24.53
C VAL A 9 -3.95 2.85 -24.24
N ILE A 10 -4.05 4.12 -24.64
CA ILE A 10 -5.27 4.92 -24.46
C ILE A 10 -6.44 4.34 -25.26
N ILE A 11 -6.20 3.87 -26.49
CA ILE A 11 -7.23 3.24 -27.34
C ILE A 11 -7.63 1.87 -26.79
N LEU A 12 -6.69 1.10 -26.22
CA LEU A 12 -6.99 -0.22 -25.63
C LEU A 12 -7.88 -0.10 -24.38
N VAL A 13 -7.62 0.85 -23.51
CA VAL A 13 -8.43 1.10 -22.30
C VAL A 13 -9.88 1.48 -22.64
N PHE A 14 -10.09 2.19 -23.76
CA PHE A 14 -11.44 2.58 -24.19
C PHE A 14 -12.25 1.43 -24.81
N CYS A 15 -11.61 0.47 -25.47
CA CYS A 15 -12.30 -0.72 -26.00
C CYS A 15 -12.77 -1.67 -24.89
N ILE A 16 -12.12 -1.67 -23.72
CA ILE A 16 -12.44 -2.54 -22.59
C ILE A 16 -13.66 -2.04 -21.80
N ALA A 17 -13.87 -0.71 -21.77
CA ALA A 17 -15.02 -0.12 -21.08
C ALA A 17 -16.36 -0.29 -21.82
N ALA A 18 -16.34 -0.64 -23.10
CA ALA A 18 -17.54 -0.77 -23.94
C ALA A 18 -18.09 -2.20 -24.05
N GLU A 19 -17.29 -3.24 -23.74
CA GLU A 19 -17.74 -4.63 -23.78
C GLU A 19 -17.50 -5.29 -22.42
N GLY A 20 -18.59 -5.60 -21.74
CA GLY A 20 -18.56 -6.27 -20.45
C GLY A 20 -17.92 -7.67 -20.52
N CYS A 21 -17.02 -7.92 -19.60
CA CYS A 21 -16.61 -9.23 -19.08
C CYS A 21 -16.13 -10.29 -20.07
N SER A 22 -14.82 -10.45 -20.17
CA SER A 22 -14.18 -11.78 -20.03
C SER A 22 -12.66 -11.65 -20.17
N GLY A 23 -11.96 -12.04 -19.11
CA GLY A 23 -10.58 -12.54 -19.04
C GLY A 23 -9.51 -11.88 -19.93
N PHE A 24 -8.73 -10.99 -19.35
CA PHE A 24 -7.50 -10.48 -19.98
C PHE A 24 -6.25 -11.11 -19.37
N PRO A 25 -5.24 -11.45 -20.20
CA PRO A 25 -3.93 -11.80 -19.68
C PRO A 25 -3.18 -10.57 -19.22
N SER A 26 -2.66 -10.59 -18.00
CA SER A 26 -1.81 -9.56 -17.40
C SER A 26 -0.57 -9.30 -18.27
N ALA A 27 -0.39 -8.06 -18.72
CA ALA A 27 0.84 -7.63 -19.35
C ALA A 27 1.93 -7.49 -18.28
N GLY A 28 2.82 -8.49 -18.19
CA GLY A 28 3.97 -8.49 -17.30
C GLY A 28 4.97 -7.39 -17.67
N ARG A 29 5.33 -6.56 -16.72
CA ARG A 29 6.55 -5.74 -16.76
C ARG A 29 7.70 -6.63 -16.32
N ASP A 30 8.65 -6.83 -17.20
CA ASP A 30 9.84 -7.63 -16.96
C ASP A 30 10.98 -6.72 -16.46
N PRO A 31 11.53 -6.94 -15.27
CA PRO A 31 12.78 -6.32 -14.87
C PRO A 31 13.86 -7.41 -14.75
N GLN A 32 14.56 -7.69 -15.83
CA GLN A 32 15.94 -8.16 -15.71
C GLN A 32 16.63 -8.25 -17.07
N GLU A 33 17.61 -7.38 -17.30
CA GLU A 33 18.68 -7.64 -18.25
C GLU A 33 19.58 -8.75 -17.67
N SER A 34 19.51 -9.92 -18.27
CA SER A 34 20.62 -10.88 -18.24
C SER A 34 21.16 -11.02 -19.65
N THR A 35 22.39 -10.61 -19.84
CA THR A 35 23.16 -10.76 -21.07
C THR A 35 23.29 -12.24 -21.46
N SER A 36 22.62 -12.62 -22.54
CA SER A 36 23.05 -13.72 -23.40
C SER A 36 22.76 -13.33 -24.85
N GLU A 37 23.85 -13.06 -25.59
CA GLU A 37 23.82 -12.93 -27.03
C GLU A 37 23.35 -14.25 -27.65
N THR A 38 22.13 -14.29 -28.13
CA THR A 38 21.70 -15.23 -29.17
C THR A 38 20.98 -14.40 -30.23
N ALA A 39 21.53 -14.52 -31.45
CA ALA A 39 21.02 -13.86 -32.63
C ALA A 39 19.52 -14.12 -32.81
N ILE A 40 18.74 -13.07 -32.70
CA ILE A 40 17.34 -13.05 -33.13
C ILE A 40 17.34 -12.45 -34.53
N GLU A 41 16.93 -13.25 -35.52
CA GLU A 41 16.63 -12.79 -36.87
C GLU A 41 15.68 -11.56 -36.77
N SER A 42 16.07 -10.51 -37.49
CA SER A 42 15.33 -9.29 -37.63
C SER A 42 13.96 -9.56 -38.29
N ALA A 43 12.93 -9.73 -37.48
CA ALA A 43 11.58 -9.45 -37.94
C ALA A 43 11.51 -7.94 -38.17
N GLU A 44 11.28 -7.52 -39.42
CA GLU A 44 10.96 -6.14 -39.78
C GLU A 44 9.71 -5.74 -38.99
N PHE A 45 9.92 -4.93 -37.94
CA PHE A 45 8.84 -4.27 -37.23
C PHE A 45 8.32 -3.20 -38.21
N GLU A 46 7.19 -3.45 -38.88
CA GLU A 46 6.47 -2.42 -39.62
C GLU A 46 6.19 -1.27 -38.66
N MET A 47 6.95 -0.18 -38.79
CA MET A 47 6.67 1.05 -38.08
C MET A 47 5.30 1.53 -38.52
N LEU A 48 4.33 1.58 -37.60
CA LEU A 48 3.07 2.26 -37.82
C LEU A 48 3.37 3.71 -38.28
N PRO A 49 2.67 4.25 -39.30
CA PRO A 49 2.93 5.58 -39.76
C PRO A 49 2.84 6.59 -38.61
N GLU A 50 3.83 7.49 -38.51
CA GLU A 50 3.76 8.61 -37.56
C GLU A 50 2.51 9.41 -37.87
N LYS A 51 1.52 9.40 -36.97
CA LYS A 51 0.35 10.28 -37.10
C LYS A 51 0.81 11.73 -37.04
N ASP A 52 0.28 12.55 -37.92
CA ASP A 52 0.50 13.99 -37.89
C ASP A 52 0.06 14.55 -36.52
N GLN A 53 0.77 15.53 -35.99
CA GLN A 53 0.42 16.19 -34.73
C GLN A 53 -1.00 16.75 -34.72
N ALA A 54 -1.49 17.17 -35.89
CA ALA A 54 -2.85 17.65 -36.06
C ALA A 54 -3.89 16.54 -35.86
N GLU A 55 -3.66 15.35 -36.42
CA GLU A 55 -4.53 14.18 -36.25
C GLU A 55 -4.57 13.73 -34.78
N LEU A 56 -3.42 13.72 -34.11
CA LEU A 56 -3.34 13.39 -32.68
C LEU A 56 -4.10 14.38 -31.79
N LEU A 57 -4.07 15.66 -32.15
CA LEU A 57 -4.81 16.70 -31.44
C LEU A 57 -6.33 16.56 -31.66
N GLU A 58 -6.78 16.27 -32.88
CA GLU A 58 -8.19 16.03 -33.18
C GLU A 58 -8.75 14.82 -32.44
N GLU A 59 -8.02 13.71 -32.43
CA GLU A 59 -8.38 12.52 -31.65
C GLU A 59 -8.46 12.83 -30.14
N ARG A 60 -7.52 13.64 -29.65
CA ARG A 60 -7.52 14.05 -28.24
C ARG A 60 -8.74 14.90 -27.89
N VAL A 61 -9.10 15.85 -28.72
CA VAL A 61 -10.29 16.70 -28.52
C VAL A 61 -11.57 15.85 -28.51
N ALA A 62 -11.67 14.89 -29.45
CA ALA A 62 -12.81 13.97 -29.48
C ALA A 62 -12.89 13.10 -28.22
N LEU A 63 -11.76 12.56 -27.78
CA LEU A 63 -11.66 11.77 -26.55
C LEU A 63 -12.07 12.58 -25.31
N GLU A 64 -11.60 13.81 -25.19
CA GLU A 64 -11.96 14.70 -24.07
C GLU A 64 -13.45 15.02 -24.06
N ALA A 65 -14.05 15.27 -25.22
CA ALA A 65 -15.49 15.50 -25.33
C ALA A 65 -16.30 14.28 -24.89
N GLN A 66 -15.89 13.08 -25.30
CA GLN A 66 -16.50 11.82 -24.90
C GLN A 66 -16.36 11.58 -23.39
N ARG A 67 -15.16 11.76 -22.83
CA ARG A 67 -14.92 11.62 -21.37
C ARG A 67 -15.79 12.59 -20.57
N LYS A 68 -15.89 13.84 -21.01
CA LYS A 68 -16.71 14.85 -20.36
C LYS A 68 -18.19 14.48 -20.35
N GLU A 69 -18.70 13.92 -21.43
CA GLU A 69 -20.08 13.42 -21.51
C GLU A 69 -20.31 12.22 -20.57
N GLN A 70 -19.37 11.26 -20.54
CA GLN A 70 -19.47 10.03 -19.74
C GLN A 70 -19.32 10.28 -18.26
N LEU A 71 -18.36 11.11 -17.86
CA LEU A 71 -18.03 11.34 -16.45
C LEU A 71 -18.88 12.45 -15.82
N GLY A 72 -19.46 13.36 -16.62
CA GLY A 72 -20.32 14.42 -16.11
C GLY A 72 -19.64 15.23 -15.00
N ALA A 73 -20.25 15.24 -13.81
CA ALA A 73 -19.76 15.99 -12.66
C ALA A 73 -18.42 15.48 -12.07
N PHE A 74 -17.95 14.30 -12.49
CA PHE A 74 -16.66 13.71 -12.10
C PHE A 74 -15.53 13.99 -13.08
N TYR A 75 -15.83 14.71 -14.17
CA TYR A 75 -14.85 14.92 -15.24
C TYR A 75 -13.62 15.69 -14.77
N VAL A 76 -12.45 15.13 -15.07
CA VAL A 76 -11.14 15.75 -14.93
C VAL A 76 -10.43 15.61 -16.28
N PRO A 77 -9.82 16.69 -16.83
CA PRO A 77 -9.13 16.62 -18.10
C PRO A 77 -7.92 15.69 -18.03
N LEU A 78 -7.58 15.08 -19.14
CA LEU A 78 -6.35 14.29 -19.25
C LEU A 78 -5.12 15.22 -19.24
N PRO A 79 -3.92 14.75 -18.83
CA PRO A 79 -2.69 15.54 -18.87
C PRO A 79 -2.36 16.05 -20.27
N GLU A 80 -1.64 17.16 -20.39
CA GLU A 80 -1.21 17.71 -21.68
C GLU A 80 -0.39 16.70 -22.49
N LEU A 81 -0.52 16.77 -23.83
CA LEU A 81 0.28 15.95 -24.74
C LEU A 81 1.77 16.33 -24.61
N GLY A 82 2.60 15.32 -24.40
CA GLY A 82 4.06 15.53 -24.28
C GLY A 82 4.54 15.71 -22.82
N ARG A 83 3.65 15.60 -21.83
CA ARG A 83 4.09 15.44 -20.44
C ARG A 83 5.04 14.26 -20.33
N GLU A 84 6.12 14.43 -19.56
CA GLU A 84 7.11 13.38 -19.33
C GLU A 84 6.43 12.14 -18.75
N THR A 85 6.66 10.98 -19.37
CA THR A 85 5.95 9.74 -19.03
C THR A 85 6.77 8.78 -18.19
N ASP A 86 7.99 9.15 -17.81
CA ASP A 86 8.82 8.28 -16.98
C ASP A 86 8.43 8.48 -15.50
N LEU A 87 7.77 7.47 -14.92
CA LEU A 87 7.50 7.42 -13.48
C LEU A 87 8.83 7.39 -12.73
N LYS A 88 9.06 8.38 -11.88
CA LYS A 88 10.23 8.36 -10.98
C LYS A 88 10.02 7.25 -9.95
N THR A 89 10.86 6.23 -9.97
CA THR A 89 10.93 5.27 -8.87
C THR A 89 11.82 5.86 -7.79
N VAL A 90 11.24 6.23 -6.66
CA VAL A 90 11.93 6.81 -5.51
C VAL A 90 11.76 5.88 -4.32
N LYS A 91 12.86 5.55 -3.64
CA LYS A 91 12.78 4.91 -2.32
C LYS A 91 12.37 5.98 -1.31
N ALA A 92 11.07 6.12 -1.11
CA ALA A 92 10.53 7.21 -0.32
C ALA A 92 10.72 6.98 1.19
N LYS A 93 11.33 7.95 1.83
CA LYS A 93 11.44 8.10 3.28
C LYS A 93 10.68 9.34 3.67
N ALA A 94 9.44 9.17 4.12
CA ALA A 94 8.46 10.24 4.13
C ALA A 94 8.05 10.70 5.53
N LEU A 95 7.69 11.97 5.63
CA LEU A 95 6.93 12.53 6.76
C LEU A 95 5.51 12.83 6.33
N TYR A 96 4.57 12.59 7.23
CA TYR A 96 3.17 12.96 7.05
C TYR A 96 2.92 14.41 7.47
N LEU A 97 2.20 15.16 6.64
CA LEU A 97 1.72 16.51 6.93
C LEU A 97 0.21 16.63 6.70
N THR A 98 -0.47 17.25 7.64
CA THR A 98 -1.86 17.67 7.43
C THR A 98 -1.94 18.77 6.37
N ALA A 99 -3.11 18.90 5.73
CA ALA A 99 -3.35 19.97 4.77
C ALA A 99 -3.13 21.37 5.38
N ASN A 100 -3.48 21.57 6.65
CA ASN A 100 -3.29 22.85 7.34
C ASN A 100 -1.82 23.23 7.47
N VAL A 101 -0.97 22.29 7.86
CA VAL A 101 0.48 22.51 7.96
C VAL A 101 1.10 22.76 6.59
N SER A 102 0.65 22.01 5.57
CA SER A 102 1.12 22.17 4.19
C SER A 102 0.58 23.42 3.50
N GLY A 103 -0.45 24.04 4.06
CA GLY A 103 -1.14 25.21 3.49
C GLY A 103 -0.42 26.54 3.68
N PHE A 104 0.83 26.52 4.16
CA PHE A 104 1.65 27.72 4.22
C PHE A 104 1.83 28.30 2.82
N ASN A 105 1.46 29.56 2.68
CA ASN A 105 1.52 30.26 1.40
C ASN A 105 2.94 30.75 1.13
N PHE A 106 3.54 30.34 0.04
CA PHE A 106 4.84 30.81 -0.44
C PHE A 106 4.74 32.20 -1.12
N ASN A 107 3.98 33.12 -0.51
CA ASN A 107 3.85 34.50 -0.96
C ASN A 107 4.65 35.45 -0.06
N GLU A 108 4.90 36.69 -0.55
CA GLU A 108 5.70 37.67 0.16
C GLU A 108 5.10 38.05 1.53
N ASP A 109 3.78 38.11 1.65
CA ASP A 109 3.09 38.49 2.90
C ASP A 109 3.33 37.44 4.01
N ASP A 110 3.26 36.15 3.66
CA ASP A 110 3.49 35.05 4.61
C ASP A 110 4.98 34.95 4.99
N ILE A 111 5.87 35.13 4.02
CA ILE A 111 7.32 35.16 4.26
C ILE A 111 7.69 36.32 5.20
N HIS A 112 7.16 37.51 4.93
CA HIS A 112 7.37 38.66 5.80
C HIS A 112 6.78 38.47 7.18
N TYR A 113 5.54 37.94 7.27
CA TYR A 113 4.92 37.65 8.55
C TYR A 113 5.76 36.69 9.40
N TYR A 114 6.25 35.62 8.80
CA TYR A 114 7.11 34.66 9.48
C TYR A 114 8.41 35.27 9.96
N ALA A 115 9.09 36.02 9.10
CA ALA A 115 10.34 36.73 9.43
C ALA A 115 10.15 37.72 10.57
N ASP A 116 9.07 38.51 10.53
CA ASP A 116 8.73 39.49 11.57
C ASP A 116 8.41 38.81 12.91
N CYS A 117 7.73 37.67 12.90
CA CYS A 117 7.45 36.88 14.10
C CYS A 117 8.75 36.37 14.73
N ILE A 118 9.66 35.77 13.94
CA ILE A 118 10.94 35.25 14.43
C ILE A 118 11.81 36.39 15.00
N ASP A 119 11.90 37.51 14.30
CA ASP A 119 12.68 38.68 14.75
C ASP A 119 12.12 39.29 16.04
N SER A 120 10.79 39.39 16.15
CA SER A 120 10.10 39.88 17.35
C SER A 120 10.33 38.97 18.55
N MET A 121 10.22 37.63 18.36
CA MET A 121 10.49 36.66 19.41
C MET A 121 11.95 36.69 19.88
N ALA A 122 12.91 36.85 18.96
CA ALA A 122 14.32 36.97 19.27
C ALA A 122 14.62 38.23 20.12
N LYS A 123 13.84 39.28 19.96
CA LYS A 123 13.93 40.56 20.73
C LYS A 123 13.12 40.55 22.02
N GLY A 124 12.47 39.43 22.39
CA GLY A 124 11.64 39.32 23.58
C GLY A 124 10.32 40.10 23.48
N SER A 125 9.86 40.39 22.29
CA SER A 125 8.62 41.14 22.01
C SER A 125 7.36 40.30 22.21
N PRO A 126 6.15 40.92 22.27
CA PRO A 126 4.89 40.22 22.52
C PRO A 126 4.62 39.12 21.49
N LYS A 127 3.76 38.18 21.89
CA LYS A 127 3.32 37.05 21.04
C LYS A 127 2.80 37.55 19.69
N PRO A 128 3.01 36.77 18.60
CA PRO A 128 2.43 37.10 17.30
C PRO A 128 0.91 37.21 17.37
N GLU A 129 0.33 38.00 16.47
CA GLU A 129 -1.11 38.22 16.41
C GLU A 129 -1.89 36.93 16.12
N ASP A 130 -1.29 36.01 15.33
CA ASP A 130 -1.82 34.69 15.01
C ASP A 130 -0.80 33.60 15.41
N PRO A 131 -0.83 33.14 16.68
CA PRO A 131 0.09 32.11 17.17
C PRO A 131 -0.14 30.74 16.52
N ASP A 132 -1.35 30.42 16.08
CA ASP A 132 -1.68 29.12 15.45
C ASP A 132 -1.09 29.06 14.05
N ARG A 133 -1.19 30.13 13.28
CA ARG A 133 -0.52 30.27 11.97
C ARG A 133 0.99 30.11 12.08
N LEU A 134 1.61 30.81 13.03
CA LEU A 134 3.05 30.68 13.26
C LEU A 134 3.44 29.25 13.66
N ALA A 135 2.62 28.56 14.46
CA ALA A 135 2.88 27.19 14.86
C ALA A 135 2.83 26.22 13.66
N GLU A 136 1.90 26.42 12.74
CA GLU A 136 1.79 25.60 11.52
C GLU A 136 2.96 25.86 10.56
N ILE A 137 3.32 27.12 10.33
CA ILE A 137 4.50 27.50 9.55
C ILE A 137 5.77 26.85 10.12
N ASN A 138 5.96 26.94 11.46
CA ASN A 138 7.12 26.32 12.11
C ASN A 138 7.18 24.79 11.92
N LYS A 139 6.05 24.11 11.85
CA LYS A 139 6.01 22.67 11.62
C LYS A 139 6.44 22.34 10.18
N LEU A 140 5.94 23.10 9.20
CA LEU A 140 6.34 22.92 7.80
C LEU A 140 7.84 23.21 7.64
N GLU A 141 8.34 24.33 8.17
CA GLU A 141 9.75 24.71 8.12
C GLU A 141 10.67 23.63 8.73
N LYS A 142 10.27 23.05 9.87
CA LYS A 142 10.99 21.91 10.46
C LYS A 142 10.98 20.67 9.57
N ALA A 143 9.85 20.33 8.96
CA ALA A 143 9.76 19.20 8.05
C ALA A 143 10.66 19.39 6.83
N LEU A 144 10.67 20.59 6.24
CA LEU A 144 11.55 20.95 5.12
C LEU A 144 13.03 20.90 5.52
N ALA A 145 13.38 21.42 6.70
CA ALA A 145 14.74 21.34 7.22
C ALA A 145 15.20 19.89 7.50
N ILE A 146 14.28 19.01 7.87
CA ILE A 146 14.56 17.57 8.01
C ILE A 146 14.84 16.96 6.62
N CYS A 147 14.04 17.28 5.61
CA CYS A 147 14.30 16.82 4.23
C CYS A 147 15.67 17.32 3.72
N GLU A 148 16.04 18.58 4.01
CA GLU A 148 17.31 19.13 3.58
C GLU A 148 18.53 18.50 4.29
N SER A 149 18.40 18.16 5.56
CA SER A 149 19.53 17.78 6.43
C SER A 149 19.65 16.28 6.71
N THR A 150 18.70 15.46 6.28
CA THR A 150 18.64 14.02 6.58
C THR A 150 18.39 13.17 5.35
N GLU A 151 18.07 11.90 5.55
CA GLU A 151 17.70 10.97 4.47
C GLU A 151 16.24 11.10 4.02
N VAL A 152 15.43 11.89 4.70
CA VAL A 152 14.02 12.11 4.34
C VAL A 152 13.94 12.84 3.01
N ASN A 153 13.21 12.24 2.05
CA ASN A 153 13.15 12.72 0.67
C ASN A 153 11.72 12.79 0.12
N ALA A 154 10.73 12.63 0.99
CA ALA A 154 9.34 12.60 0.57
C ALA A 154 8.42 13.22 1.64
N LEU A 155 7.29 13.77 1.18
CA LEU A 155 6.22 14.25 2.05
C LEU A 155 4.88 13.63 1.62
N VAL A 156 4.14 13.10 2.60
CA VAL A 156 2.75 12.69 2.45
C VAL A 156 1.86 13.83 2.90
N ILE A 157 1.05 14.36 2.00
CA ILE A 157 0.20 15.52 2.25
C ILE A 157 -1.27 15.10 2.14
N ASP A 158 -2.08 15.45 3.14
CA ASP A 158 -3.53 15.24 3.09
C ASP A 158 -4.19 16.08 2.01
N ILE A 159 -4.73 15.43 1.00
CA ILE A 159 -5.51 16.07 -0.05
C ILE A 159 -7.01 15.90 0.17
N LYS A 160 -7.42 14.74 0.69
CA LYS A 160 -8.77 14.51 1.20
C LYS A 160 -8.65 13.84 2.57
N ASN A 161 -9.09 14.56 3.61
CA ASN A 161 -8.89 14.15 5.00
C ASN A 161 -9.98 13.21 5.53
N ASP A 162 -9.87 12.81 6.79
CA ASP A 162 -10.77 11.90 7.52
C ASP A 162 -12.21 12.43 7.70
N ASP A 163 -12.42 13.74 7.55
CA ASP A 163 -13.74 14.38 7.57
C ASP A 163 -14.40 14.42 6.18
N GLY A 164 -13.69 13.96 5.14
CA GLY A 164 -14.14 14.00 3.75
C GLY A 164 -13.92 15.37 3.08
N LEU A 165 -13.04 16.22 3.65
CA LEU A 165 -12.77 17.54 3.10
C LEU A 165 -11.58 17.52 2.14
N VAL A 166 -11.78 18.15 0.97
CA VAL A 166 -10.74 18.36 -0.04
C VAL A 166 -9.93 19.62 0.32
N ALA A 167 -8.59 19.49 0.27
CA ALA A 167 -7.67 20.49 0.82
C ALA A 167 -7.56 21.80 0.02
N TRP A 168 -8.04 21.85 -1.21
CA TRP A 168 -7.96 23.02 -2.10
C TRP A 168 -9.29 23.34 -2.77
N LYS A 169 -9.36 24.49 -3.44
CA LYS A 169 -10.46 24.80 -4.36
C LYS A 169 -10.31 23.88 -5.57
N SER A 170 -11.28 22.99 -5.74
CA SER A 170 -11.31 22.00 -6.81
C SER A 170 -12.04 22.52 -8.05
N ASP A 171 -11.60 22.08 -9.23
CA ASP A 171 -12.30 22.30 -10.49
C ASP A 171 -13.35 21.21 -10.77
N ILE A 172 -13.40 20.16 -9.95
CA ILE A 172 -14.34 19.05 -10.08
C ILE A 172 -15.74 19.48 -9.66
N GLU A 173 -16.69 19.33 -10.56
CA GLU A 173 -18.06 19.83 -10.35
C GLU A 173 -18.72 19.20 -9.11
N ILE A 174 -18.63 17.87 -8.92
CA ILE A 174 -19.24 17.17 -7.77
C ILE A 174 -18.63 17.64 -6.44
N VAL A 175 -17.34 17.93 -6.36
CA VAL A 175 -16.68 18.47 -5.16
C VAL A 175 -17.27 19.81 -4.77
N ASN A 176 -17.53 20.67 -5.77
CA ASN A 176 -18.16 21.99 -5.56
C ASN A 176 -19.65 21.86 -5.24
N GLN A 177 -20.38 20.94 -5.89
CA GLN A 177 -21.81 20.70 -5.63
C GLN A 177 -22.07 20.27 -4.18
N ILE A 178 -21.26 19.36 -3.65
CA ILE A 178 -21.39 18.92 -2.26
C ILE A 178 -20.69 19.87 -1.28
N GLY A 179 -19.80 20.74 -1.74
CA GLY A 179 -19.07 21.71 -0.93
C GLY A 179 -17.97 21.11 -0.07
N SER A 180 -17.40 19.95 -0.43
CA SER A 180 -16.36 19.29 0.36
C SER A 180 -15.03 20.07 0.40
N ASN A 181 -14.87 21.10 -0.42
CA ASN A 181 -13.69 21.98 -0.47
C ASN A 181 -13.92 23.36 0.22
N TRP A 182 -14.90 23.46 1.12
CA TRP A 182 -15.23 24.75 1.74
C TRP A 182 -14.09 25.37 2.57
N SER A 183 -13.26 24.56 3.20
CA SER A 183 -12.15 25.01 4.04
C SER A 183 -10.91 25.36 3.22
N SER A 184 -10.60 24.57 2.20
CA SER A 184 -9.47 24.75 1.25
C SER A 184 -8.18 25.33 1.89
N PRO A 185 -7.57 24.66 2.89
CA PRO A 185 -6.40 25.20 3.58
C PRO A 185 -5.17 25.31 2.66
N LEU A 186 -5.06 24.49 1.62
CA LEU A 186 -3.95 24.46 0.68
C LEU A 186 -4.18 25.45 -0.47
N LYS A 187 -3.97 26.74 -0.21
CA LYS A 187 -4.33 27.83 -1.14
C LYS A 187 -3.36 28.01 -2.31
N ASP A 188 -2.06 27.95 -2.04
CA ASP A 188 -0.97 28.18 -3.02
C ASP A 188 -0.24 26.86 -3.31
N TYR A 189 -1.02 25.79 -3.59
CA TYR A 189 -0.48 24.44 -3.79
C TYR A 189 0.54 24.40 -4.95
N GLU A 190 0.35 25.23 -6.00
CA GLU A 190 1.28 25.30 -7.14
C GLU A 190 2.69 25.68 -6.67
N LYS A 191 2.79 26.72 -5.85
CA LYS A 191 4.08 27.18 -5.31
C LYS A 191 4.70 26.17 -4.36
N LEU A 192 3.87 25.50 -3.54
CA LEU A 192 4.33 24.43 -2.66
C LEU A 192 4.93 23.28 -3.48
N ILE A 193 4.19 22.78 -4.46
CA ILE A 193 4.65 21.66 -5.30
C ILE A 193 5.89 22.06 -6.12
N GLU A 194 5.90 23.25 -6.71
CA GLU A 194 7.08 23.77 -7.41
C GLU A 194 8.31 23.82 -6.49
N TYR A 195 8.16 24.33 -5.26
CA TYR A 195 9.22 24.35 -4.29
C TYR A 195 9.70 22.94 -3.93
N LEU A 196 8.79 22.01 -3.58
CA LEU A 196 9.14 20.64 -3.22
C LEU A 196 9.88 19.93 -4.37
N LYS A 197 9.42 20.12 -5.60
CA LYS A 197 10.09 19.57 -6.79
C LYS A 197 11.48 20.18 -7.02
N SER A 198 11.65 21.48 -6.75
CA SER A 198 12.95 22.15 -6.85
C SER A 198 13.97 21.62 -5.85
N GLN A 199 13.50 21.05 -4.73
CA GLN A 199 14.32 20.43 -3.70
C GLN A 199 14.42 18.90 -3.86
N ASP A 200 13.94 18.35 -4.99
CA ASP A 200 13.88 16.89 -5.29
C ASP A 200 13.11 16.08 -4.24
N ILE A 201 12.10 16.70 -3.62
CA ILE A 201 11.21 16.06 -2.64
C ILE A 201 10.06 15.38 -3.37
N TYR A 202 9.88 14.08 -3.12
CA TYR A 202 8.80 13.27 -3.68
C TYR A 202 7.47 13.57 -2.98
N CYS A 203 6.43 13.87 -3.77
CA CYS A 203 5.14 14.34 -3.27
C CYS A 203 4.08 13.25 -3.34
N ILE A 204 3.58 12.81 -2.19
CA ILE A 204 2.55 11.79 -2.04
C ILE A 204 1.23 12.45 -1.63
N ALA A 205 0.18 12.31 -2.44
CA ALA A 205 -1.17 12.79 -2.12
C ALA A 205 -1.93 11.72 -1.33
N ARG A 206 -2.15 11.93 -0.03
CA ARG A 206 -3.00 11.04 0.77
C ARG A 206 -4.48 11.40 0.56
N ILE A 207 -5.26 10.39 0.17
CA ILE A 207 -6.70 10.50 -0.09
C ILE A 207 -7.42 9.46 0.76
N VAL A 208 -8.20 9.91 1.73
CA VAL A 208 -9.09 9.04 2.50
C VAL A 208 -10.22 8.56 1.60
N ALA A 209 -10.28 7.25 1.34
CA ALA A 209 -11.20 6.67 0.37
C ALA A 209 -12.64 6.58 0.90
N PHE A 210 -12.96 5.58 1.71
CA PHE A 210 -14.34 5.24 2.04
C PHE A 210 -14.84 5.78 3.39
N LYS A 211 -13.98 6.28 4.27
CA LYS A 211 -14.40 7.01 5.46
C LYS A 211 -14.67 8.47 5.09
N ASP A 212 -15.88 8.74 4.61
CA ASP A 212 -16.26 10.06 4.13
C ASP A 212 -17.62 10.49 4.66
N PRO A 213 -17.68 11.03 5.89
CA PRO A 213 -18.92 11.50 6.48
C PRO A 213 -19.50 12.71 5.75
N TYR A 214 -18.67 13.49 5.05
CA TYR A 214 -19.13 14.67 4.32
C TYR A 214 -19.93 14.28 3.09
N PHE A 215 -19.36 13.42 2.24
CA PHE A 215 -20.04 12.87 1.07
C PHE A 215 -21.26 12.03 1.46
N ALA A 216 -21.13 11.15 2.46
CA ALA A 216 -22.22 10.31 2.96
C ALA A 216 -23.43 11.11 3.44
N ARG A 217 -23.21 12.32 3.98
CA ARG A 217 -24.29 13.24 4.37
C ARG A 217 -24.91 13.96 3.17
N ALA A 218 -24.10 14.40 2.23
CA ALA A 218 -24.55 15.13 1.05
C ALA A 218 -25.27 14.20 0.05
N MET A 219 -24.78 12.97 -0.08
CA MET A 219 -25.20 11.94 -1.04
C MET A 219 -25.56 10.64 -0.32
N ASN A 220 -26.55 10.70 0.58
CA ASN A 220 -26.89 9.61 1.52
C ASN A 220 -27.25 8.27 0.85
N GLY A 221 -27.73 8.28 -0.39
CA GLY A 221 -28.02 7.07 -1.17
C GLY A 221 -26.80 6.25 -1.52
N HIS A 222 -25.58 6.87 -1.48
CA HIS A 222 -24.29 6.25 -1.78
C HIS A 222 -23.50 5.88 -0.52
N ALA A 223 -24.10 6.05 0.67
CA ALA A 223 -23.53 5.60 1.93
C ALA A 223 -23.91 4.14 2.24
N ILE A 224 -23.23 3.53 3.21
CA ILE A 224 -23.62 2.22 3.76
C ILE A 224 -25.02 2.35 4.39
N GLN A 225 -25.96 1.49 3.99
CA GLN A 225 -27.37 1.58 4.39
C GLN A 225 -27.69 0.62 5.54
N LEU A 226 -28.62 1.01 6.41
CA LEU A 226 -29.22 0.11 7.39
C LEU A 226 -30.40 -0.66 6.75
N LEU A 227 -30.60 -1.91 7.14
CA LEU A 227 -31.73 -2.74 6.67
C LEU A 227 -33.10 -2.15 7.02
N ASN A 228 -33.20 -1.43 8.13
CA ASN A 228 -34.42 -0.75 8.57
C ASN A 228 -34.56 0.68 8.03
N GLY A 229 -33.67 1.08 7.13
CA GLY A 229 -33.62 2.41 6.52
C GLY A 229 -32.69 3.39 7.23
N GLY A 230 -32.13 4.29 6.45
CA GLY A 230 -31.15 5.28 6.90
C GLY A 230 -29.69 4.85 6.72
N VAL A 231 -28.78 5.77 7.03
CA VAL A 231 -27.34 5.60 6.85
C VAL A 231 -26.73 4.96 8.10
N TYR A 232 -25.90 3.94 7.88
CA TYR A 232 -25.10 3.34 8.94
C TYR A 232 -24.04 4.34 9.45
N LYS A 233 -23.80 4.31 10.75
CA LYS A 233 -22.71 5.03 11.41
C LYS A 233 -21.94 4.08 12.31
N ASP A 234 -20.62 4.21 12.30
CA ASP A 234 -19.73 3.46 13.17
C ASP A 234 -19.87 3.86 14.66
N ASP A 235 -19.10 3.24 15.54
CA ASP A 235 -19.13 3.48 16.98
C ASP A 235 -18.77 4.93 17.38
N ALA A 236 -18.05 5.64 16.51
CA ALA A 236 -17.74 7.06 16.67
C ALA A 236 -18.86 7.98 16.12
N GLY A 237 -19.92 7.41 15.56
CA GLY A 237 -21.01 8.16 14.93
C GLY A 237 -20.69 8.66 13.51
N ILE A 238 -19.63 8.15 12.89
CA ILE A 238 -19.16 8.55 11.57
C ILE A 238 -19.86 7.70 10.49
N ALA A 239 -20.42 8.37 9.49
CA ALA A 239 -20.98 7.72 8.32
C ALA A 239 -19.86 7.39 7.30
N TRP A 240 -20.01 6.25 6.63
CA TRP A 240 -19.10 5.78 5.59
C TRP A 240 -19.84 5.68 4.26
N VAL A 241 -19.13 5.96 3.17
CA VAL A 241 -19.64 5.70 1.82
C VAL A 241 -19.55 4.21 1.51
N ASN A 242 -20.34 3.75 0.55
CA ASN A 242 -20.44 2.33 0.19
C ASN A 242 -19.29 1.91 -0.76
N PRO A 243 -18.34 1.05 -0.35
CA PRO A 243 -17.22 0.65 -1.21
C PRO A 243 -17.62 -0.19 -2.44
N PHE A 244 -18.84 -0.72 -2.53
CA PHE A 244 -19.34 -1.41 -3.73
C PHE A 244 -19.88 -0.45 -4.79
N ASP A 245 -20.00 0.84 -4.48
CA ASP A 245 -20.67 1.81 -5.33
C ASP A 245 -19.70 2.52 -6.29
N LYS A 246 -19.84 2.27 -7.58
CA LYS A 246 -19.00 2.88 -8.63
C LYS A 246 -19.13 4.40 -8.70
N TYR A 247 -20.24 4.98 -8.26
CA TYR A 247 -20.39 6.44 -8.15
C TYR A 247 -19.43 7.04 -7.12
N VAL A 248 -19.23 6.32 -6.01
CA VAL A 248 -18.22 6.67 -4.99
C VAL A 248 -16.81 6.52 -5.56
N TRP A 249 -16.55 5.47 -6.34
CA TRP A 249 -15.24 5.28 -6.99
C TRP A 249 -14.90 6.43 -7.92
N GLN A 250 -15.85 6.87 -8.76
CA GLN A 250 -15.67 8.02 -9.66
C GLN A 250 -15.33 9.29 -8.88
N TYR A 251 -16.00 9.54 -7.75
CA TYR A 251 -15.71 10.68 -6.89
C TYR A 251 -14.27 10.64 -6.34
N ILE A 252 -13.86 9.51 -5.76
CA ILE A 252 -12.53 9.37 -5.17
C ILE A 252 -11.45 9.50 -6.26
N VAL A 253 -11.63 8.83 -7.38
CA VAL A 253 -10.65 8.82 -8.48
C VAL A 253 -10.58 10.18 -9.19
N SER A 254 -11.68 10.93 -9.30
CA SER A 254 -11.62 12.29 -9.85
C SER A 254 -10.71 13.21 -9.02
N ILE A 255 -10.77 13.12 -7.67
CA ILE A 255 -9.87 13.86 -6.79
C ILE A 255 -8.41 13.39 -6.99
N SER A 256 -8.21 12.08 -7.19
CA SER A 256 -6.88 11.52 -7.48
C SER A 256 -6.30 12.03 -8.80
N GLN A 257 -7.12 12.09 -9.84
CA GLN A 257 -6.75 12.65 -11.15
C GLN A 257 -6.39 14.14 -11.03
N GLU A 258 -7.16 14.91 -10.27
CA GLU A 258 -6.86 16.33 -10.03
C GLU A 258 -5.53 16.49 -9.26
N ALA A 259 -5.26 15.66 -8.24
CA ALA A 259 -3.99 15.67 -7.52
C ALA A 259 -2.80 15.35 -8.45
N ALA A 260 -2.96 14.37 -9.32
CA ALA A 260 -1.95 14.04 -10.33
C ALA A 260 -1.67 15.20 -11.30
N LEU A 261 -2.72 15.88 -11.78
CA LEU A 261 -2.56 17.08 -12.61
C LEU A 261 -1.85 18.23 -11.89
N ARG A 262 -2.09 18.35 -10.60
CA ARG A 262 -1.48 19.35 -9.73
C ARG A 262 -0.02 19.05 -9.34
N GLY A 263 0.54 17.92 -9.83
CA GLY A 263 1.96 17.62 -9.77
C GLY A 263 2.38 16.66 -8.67
N PHE A 264 1.45 15.99 -8.00
CA PHE A 264 1.82 14.89 -7.11
C PHE A 264 2.37 13.70 -7.90
N ASP A 265 3.32 12.97 -7.32
CA ASP A 265 4.01 11.84 -7.93
C ASP A 265 3.30 10.52 -7.64
N GLU A 266 2.53 10.48 -6.55
CA GLU A 266 1.88 9.29 -6.03
C GLU A 266 0.53 9.63 -5.40
N ILE A 267 -0.44 8.73 -5.61
CA ILE A 267 -1.75 8.76 -4.96
C ILE A 267 -1.77 7.65 -3.91
N GLN A 268 -1.91 8.02 -2.64
CA GLN A 268 -1.98 7.10 -1.52
C GLN A 268 -3.40 7.03 -0.98
N TYR A 269 -4.03 5.85 -1.09
CA TYR A 269 -5.37 5.61 -0.58
C TYR A 269 -5.33 5.11 0.86
N ASP A 270 -5.78 5.94 1.80
CA ASP A 270 -6.06 5.52 3.17
C ASP A 270 -7.55 5.24 3.37
N TYR A 271 -7.92 4.49 4.41
CA TYR A 271 -9.28 4.00 4.62
C TYR A 271 -9.88 3.32 3.37
N VAL A 272 -9.02 2.67 2.58
CA VAL A 272 -9.41 1.80 1.47
C VAL A 272 -9.88 0.45 2.04
N ARG A 273 -11.01 0.52 2.76
CA ARG A 273 -11.59 -0.56 3.55
C ARG A 273 -13.01 -0.25 4.00
N PHE A 274 -13.66 -1.26 4.59
CA PHE A 274 -14.91 -1.10 5.30
C PHE A 274 -14.69 -0.68 6.77
N PRO A 275 -15.74 -0.25 7.49
CA PRO A 275 -15.67 0.05 8.93
C PRO A 275 -15.16 -1.14 9.75
N ASP A 276 -14.60 -0.86 10.92
CA ASP A 276 -14.21 -1.87 11.91
C ASP A 276 -15.44 -2.60 12.48
N HIS A 277 -15.21 -3.72 13.17
CA HIS A 277 -16.25 -4.50 13.86
C HIS A 277 -17.33 -5.05 12.92
N ALA A 278 -16.92 -5.60 11.77
CA ALA A 278 -17.82 -6.11 10.74
C ALA A 278 -18.87 -7.11 11.24
N ALA A 279 -18.53 -7.92 12.24
CA ALA A 279 -19.44 -8.87 12.85
C ALA A 279 -20.68 -8.19 13.49
N ASP A 280 -20.53 -6.96 13.96
CA ASP A 280 -21.59 -6.21 14.64
C ASP A 280 -22.54 -5.55 13.64
N TYR A 281 -22.02 -5.02 12.54
CA TYR A 281 -22.86 -4.28 11.58
C TYR A 281 -23.28 -5.09 10.35
N ASN A 282 -22.56 -6.13 9.94
CA ASN A 282 -22.98 -6.95 8.79
C ASN A 282 -24.42 -7.46 8.88
N PRO A 283 -24.93 -7.91 10.06
CA PRO A 283 -26.29 -8.38 10.17
C PRO A 283 -27.36 -7.29 10.04
N ILE A 284 -27.02 -6.02 10.17
CA ILE A 284 -27.96 -4.89 10.20
C ILE A 284 -27.81 -3.93 9.03
N THR A 285 -26.84 -4.17 8.15
CA THR A 285 -26.54 -3.30 7.00
C THR A 285 -26.82 -3.98 5.68
N GLN A 286 -26.96 -3.17 4.65
CA GLN A 286 -26.99 -3.59 3.26
C GLN A 286 -26.08 -2.69 2.42
N PHE A 287 -25.55 -3.26 1.36
CA PHE A 287 -24.63 -2.61 0.46
C PHE A 287 -25.23 -2.65 -0.96
N PRO A 288 -25.96 -1.62 -1.40
CA PRO A 288 -26.47 -1.56 -2.78
C PRO A 288 -25.32 -1.74 -3.79
N GLY A 289 -25.55 -2.55 -4.83
CA GLY A 289 -24.53 -2.85 -5.84
C GLY A 289 -23.50 -3.91 -5.42
N ARG A 290 -23.67 -4.57 -4.29
CA ARG A 290 -22.79 -5.67 -3.85
C ARG A 290 -22.79 -6.87 -4.80
N ASP A 291 -23.97 -7.24 -5.33
CA ASP A 291 -24.18 -8.28 -6.36
C ASP A 291 -23.49 -9.62 -6.06
N GLY A 292 -23.48 -10.03 -4.79
CA GLY A 292 -22.90 -11.28 -4.32
C GLY A 292 -21.38 -11.27 -4.10
N ARG A 293 -20.71 -10.16 -4.35
CA ARG A 293 -19.26 -10.00 -4.12
C ARG A 293 -18.94 -9.93 -2.63
N ASP A 294 -17.75 -10.38 -2.27
CA ASP A 294 -17.20 -10.20 -0.93
C ASP A 294 -16.63 -8.77 -0.78
N LYS A 295 -16.41 -8.34 0.45
CA LYS A 295 -15.91 -6.97 0.72
C LYS A 295 -14.50 -6.76 0.19
N ASP A 296 -13.65 -7.77 0.26
CA ASP A 296 -12.29 -7.67 -0.25
C ASP A 296 -12.23 -7.65 -1.79
N GLU A 297 -13.23 -8.23 -2.47
CA GLU A 297 -13.41 -8.08 -3.92
C GLU A 297 -13.76 -6.65 -4.31
N ALA A 298 -14.61 -5.97 -3.52
CA ALA A 298 -14.91 -4.57 -3.76
C ALA A 298 -13.68 -3.66 -3.63
N ILE A 299 -12.79 -3.94 -2.67
CA ILE A 299 -11.55 -3.18 -2.49
C ILE A 299 -10.57 -3.46 -3.64
N GLU A 300 -10.42 -4.73 -4.04
CA GLU A 300 -9.60 -5.13 -5.19
C GLU A 300 -10.08 -4.44 -6.48
N GLU A 301 -11.38 -4.51 -6.79
CA GLU A 301 -11.98 -3.88 -7.97
C GLU A 301 -11.87 -2.35 -7.96
N PHE A 302 -11.99 -1.71 -6.77
CA PHE A 302 -11.75 -0.27 -6.66
C PHE A 302 -10.32 0.11 -7.02
N LEU A 303 -9.33 -0.64 -6.52
CA LEU A 303 -7.93 -0.37 -6.83
C LEU A 303 -7.62 -0.65 -8.32
N GLU A 304 -8.19 -1.71 -8.90
CA GLU A 304 -8.10 -1.98 -10.34
C GLU A 304 -8.70 -0.83 -11.16
N TYR A 305 -9.89 -0.35 -10.77
CA TYR A 305 -10.52 0.82 -11.40
C TYR A 305 -9.64 2.07 -11.28
N ALA A 306 -9.10 2.35 -10.09
CA ALA A 306 -8.21 3.48 -9.87
C ALA A 306 -6.94 3.39 -10.73
N ASN A 307 -6.33 2.20 -10.83
CA ASN A 307 -5.17 1.97 -11.70
C ASN A 307 -5.51 2.29 -13.17
N SER A 308 -6.65 1.79 -13.66
CA SER A 308 -7.05 2.02 -15.06
C SER A 308 -7.27 3.50 -15.36
N GLU A 309 -7.94 4.23 -14.44
CA GLU A 309 -8.28 5.64 -14.61
C GLU A 309 -7.09 6.59 -14.39
N LEU A 310 -6.10 6.17 -13.58
CA LEU A 310 -4.89 6.97 -13.30
C LEU A 310 -3.74 6.68 -14.26
N LEU A 311 -3.82 5.61 -15.06
CA LEU A 311 -2.78 5.27 -16.04
C LEU A 311 -2.38 6.44 -16.96
N PRO A 312 -3.32 7.25 -17.52
CA PRO A 312 -2.97 8.40 -18.35
C PRO A 312 -2.27 9.54 -17.60
N TYR A 313 -2.42 9.57 -16.28
CA TYR A 313 -1.89 10.64 -15.42
C TYR A 313 -0.46 10.37 -14.96
N ASN A 314 0.02 9.15 -15.15
CA ASN A 314 1.39 8.73 -14.87
C ASN A 314 1.83 9.04 -13.43
N VAL A 315 1.12 8.50 -12.47
CA VAL A 315 1.40 8.55 -11.04
C VAL A 315 1.45 7.14 -10.46
N HIS A 316 2.18 6.97 -9.38
CA HIS A 316 2.14 5.73 -8.60
C HIS A 316 0.86 5.65 -7.77
N ILE A 317 0.47 4.41 -7.45
CA ILE A 317 -0.65 4.14 -6.54
C ILE A 317 -0.13 3.37 -5.34
N SER A 318 -0.47 3.86 -4.15
CA SER A 318 -0.22 3.17 -2.89
C SER A 318 -1.50 2.97 -2.08
N ALA A 319 -1.52 1.93 -1.27
CA ALA A 319 -2.67 1.59 -0.44
C ALA A 319 -2.25 1.35 1.01
N ASP A 320 -2.90 2.04 1.93
CA ASP A 320 -2.70 1.88 3.36
C ASP A 320 -3.51 0.72 3.90
N VAL A 321 -2.86 -0.17 4.63
CA VAL A 321 -3.51 -1.33 5.23
C VAL A 321 -3.24 -1.38 6.73
N PHE A 322 -4.18 -1.92 7.49
CA PHE A 322 -3.96 -2.11 8.91
C PHE A 322 -2.74 -3.01 9.16
N GLY A 323 -1.96 -2.69 10.20
CA GLY A 323 -0.82 -3.50 10.61
C GLY A 323 -1.20 -4.96 10.92
N VAL A 324 -2.44 -5.22 11.33
CA VAL A 324 -2.95 -6.58 11.54
C VAL A 324 -3.11 -7.36 10.22
N ALA A 325 -3.22 -6.70 9.07
CA ALA A 325 -3.28 -7.38 7.77
C ALA A 325 -2.01 -8.19 7.47
N THR A 326 -0.86 -7.80 8.04
CA THR A 326 0.37 -8.57 7.96
C THR A 326 0.26 -9.92 8.67
N ARG A 327 -0.62 -10.05 9.67
CA ARG A 327 -0.81 -11.23 10.51
C ARG A 327 -1.99 -12.11 10.11
N SER A 328 -2.90 -11.64 9.28
CA SER A 328 -4.09 -12.37 8.86
C SER A 328 -3.69 -13.52 7.93
N TRP A 329 -3.34 -14.68 8.49
CA TRP A 329 -2.90 -15.85 7.73
C TRP A 329 -3.99 -16.43 6.85
N ASP A 330 -5.23 -16.39 7.33
CA ASP A 330 -6.41 -16.74 6.54
C ASP A 330 -7.08 -15.45 6.07
N ASP A 331 -7.50 -15.42 4.82
CA ASP A 331 -8.30 -14.34 4.29
C ASP A 331 -9.61 -14.23 5.06
N LYS A 332 -10.03 -12.99 5.30
CA LYS A 332 -11.29 -12.67 5.95
C LYS A 332 -12.08 -11.70 5.07
N PRO A 333 -12.62 -12.18 3.95
CA PRO A 333 -13.18 -11.31 2.93
C PRO A 333 -14.31 -10.43 3.45
N GLU A 334 -15.09 -10.92 4.44
CA GLU A 334 -16.23 -10.22 5.03
C GLU A 334 -15.90 -9.39 6.28
N ASP A 335 -14.64 -9.23 6.64
CA ASP A 335 -14.22 -8.32 7.71
C ASP A 335 -14.16 -6.87 7.20
N ILE A 336 -13.02 -6.24 7.22
CA ILE A 336 -12.84 -4.86 6.71
C ILE A 336 -12.50 -4.80 5.22
N GLY A 337 -12.40 -5.94 4.55
CA GLY A 337 -12.08 -6.04 3.11
C GLY A 337 -10.60 -5.85 2.78
N GLN A 338 -9.69 -5.88 3.77
CA GLN A 338 -8.26 -5.76 3.53
C GLN A 338 -7.58 -7.14 3.49
N THR A 339 -7.65 -7.78 2.34
CA THR A 339 -6.90 -9.01 2.04
C THR A 339 -5.57 -8.64 1.38
N TRP A 340 -4.44 -8.98 2.02
CA TRP A 340 -3.10 -8.57 1.59
C TRP A 340 -2.83 -8.85 0.11
N ARG A 341 -3.07 -10.09 -0.35
CA ARG A 341 -2.78 -10.51 -1.74
C ARG A 341 -3.55 -9.71 -2.79
N LYS A 342 -4.80 -9.33 -2.50
CA LYS A 342 -5.66 -8.57 -3.40
C LYS A 342 -5.17 -7.12 -3.51
N ILE A 343 -4.84 -6.51 -2.39
CA ILE A 343 -4.35 -5.12 -2.37
C ILE A 343 -2.93 -5.03 -2.93
N ALA A 344 -2.03 -5.94 -2.51
CA ALA A 344 -0.63 -5.92 -2.95
C ALA A 344 -0.48 -6.09 -4.47
N ASN A 345 -1.35 -6.85 -5.13
CA ASN A 345 -1.30 -7.05 -6.58
C ASN A 345 -1.91 -5.88 -7.38
N GLN A 346 -2.61 -4.96 -6.71
CA GLN A 346 -3.29 -3.82 -7.34
C GLN A 346 -2.66 -2.47 -6.97
N SER A 347 -1.53 -2.46 -6.27
CA SER A 347 -0.85 -1.22 -5.88
C SER A 347 0.64 -1.29 -6.15
N ASP A 348 1.27 -0.16 -6.51
CA ASP A 348 2.73 -0.07 -6.66
C ASP A 348 3.40 -0.17 -5.28
N TYR A 349 2.75 0.36 -4.24
CA TYR A 349 3.22 0.27 -2.85
C TYR A 349 2.09 -0.18 -1.94
N ILE A 350 2.38 -1.15 -1.07
CA ILE A 350 1.50 -1.54 0.03
C ILE A 350 2.08 -1.01 1.34
N CYS A 351 1.27 -0.23 2.07
CA CYS A 351 1.73 0.57 3.19
C CYS A 351 1.09 0.11 4.51
N PRO A 352 1.62 -0.94 5.17
CA PRO A 352 1.07 -1.40 6.43
C PRO A 352 1.31 -0.39 7.55
N MET A 353 0.26 -0.04 8.30
CA MET A 353 0.29 0.84 9.46
C MET A 353 0.81 0.08 10.68
N ILE A 354 2.12 -0.01 10.81
CA ILE A 354 2.78 -0.73 11.90
C ILE A 354 3.00 0.24 13.07
N TYR A 355 1.94 0.42 13.86
CA TYR A 355 1.99 1.22 15.08
C TYR A 355 1.99 0.30 16.30
N PRO A 356 3.09 0.14 17.03
CA PRO A 356 3.16 -0.77 18.18
C PRO A 356 2.06 -0.54 19.22
N SER A 357 1.57 0.69 19.36
CA SER A 357 0.44 1.03 20.24
C SER A 357 -0.91 0.44 19.80
N HIS A 358 -1.06 0.04 18.53
CA HIS A 358 -2.30 -0.52 17.98
C HIS A 358 -2.33 -2.05 18.03
N TYR A 359 -1.28 -2.68 18.53
CA TYR A 359 -1.26 -4.13 18.77
C TYR A 359 -1.73 -4.43 20.20
N GLY A 360 -2.70 -5.33 20.34
CA GLY A 360 -3.26 -5.70 21.63
C GLY A 360 -2.27 -6.45 22.54
N PRO A 361 -2.54 -6.48 23.85
CA PRO A 361 -1.73 -7.24 24.81
C PRO A 361 -1.59 -8.70 24.39
N GLY A 362 -0.39 -9.27 24.56
CA GLY A 362 -0.07 -10.65 24.18
C GLY A 362 0.36 -10.84 22.73
N ILE A 363 0.16 -9.86 21.87
CA ILE A 363 0.64 -9.91 20.48
C ILE A 363 2.17 -10.00 20.48
N TYR A 364 2.70 -10.93 19.67
CA TYR A 364 4.14 -11.29 19.63
C TYR A 364 4.74 -11.67 20.99
N GLY A 365 3.91 -12.03 21.98
CA GLY A 365 4.34 -12.40 23.33
C GLY A 365 4.57 -11.22 24.29
N TYR A 366 4.26 -10.00 23.88
CA TYR A 366 4.47 -8.79 24.69
C TYR A 366 3.19 -8.36 25.42
N ALA A 367 3.30 -8.15 26.74
CA ALA A 367 2.18 -7.65 27.54
C ALA A 367 1.77 -6.22 27.13
N VAL A 368 2.72 -5.39 26.74
CA VAL A 368 2.51 -4.03 26.21
C VAL A 368 3.38 -3.88 24.95
N PRO A 369 2.84 -4.18 23.74
CA PRO A 369 3.61 -4.10 22.49
C PRO A 369 4.19 -2.71 22.22
N ASP A 370 3.52 -1.63 22.64
CA ASP A 370 4.01 -0.24 22.52
C ASP A 370 5.42 -0.04 23.12
N ARG A 371 5.83 -0.86 24.09
CA ARG A 371 7.16 -0.80 24.69
C ARG A 371 8.27 -1.45 23.85
N GLN A 372 7.92 -2.00 22.72
CA GLN A 372 8.81 -2.82 21.89
C GLN A 372 8.83 -2.35 20.43
N PRO A 373 9.15 -1.06 20.17
CA PRO A 373 9.07 -0.49 18.82
C PRO A 373 9.87 -1.29 17.79
N TYR A 374 11.11 -1.66 18.09
CA TYR A 374 11.95 -2.49 17.24
C TYR A 374 11.34 -3.89 16.98
N HIS A 375 11.02 -4.61 18.06
CA HIS A 375 10.61 -6.01 17.93
C HIS A 375 9.25 -6.17 17.27
N VAL A 376 8.27 -5.31 17.61
CA VAL A 376 6.93 -5.35 17.00
C VAL A 376 7.03 -5.02 15.52
N SER A 377 7.75 -3.96 15.17
CA SER A 377 7.93 -3.56 13.76
C SER A 377 8.65 -4.66 12.97
N ARG A 378 9.72 -5.23 13.52
CA ARG A 378 10.46 -6.30 12.86
C ARG A 378 9.60 -7.54 12.61
N LEU A 379 8.84 -7.99 13.60
CA LEU A 379 7.99 -9.19 13.48
C LEU A 379 6.83 -8.96 12.49
N ALA A 380 6.19 -7.80 12.54
CA ALA A 380 5.14 -7.44 11.58
C ALA A 380 5.68 -7.36 10.12
N LEU A 381 6.86 -6.79 9.94
CA LEU A 381 7.50 -6.70 8.62
C LEU A 381 7.96 -8.07 8.11
N MET A 382 8.43 -8.97 8.98
CA MET A 382 8.74 -10.35 8.57
C MET A 382 7.49 -11.07 8.02
N GLU A 383 6.33 -10.89 8.67
CA GLU A 383 5.06 -11.44 8.20
C GLU A 383 4.62 -10.78 6.89
N ALA A 384 4.78 -9.46 6.74
CA ALA A 384 4.52 -8.73 5.50
C ALA A 384 5.38 -9.23 4.32
N ILE A 385 6.69 -9.36 4.54
CA ILE A 385 7.63 -9.87 3.53
C ILE A 385 7.25 -11.29 3.10
N GLU A 386 6.91 -12.17 4.05
CA GLU A 386 6.52 -13.55 3.73
C GLU A 386 5.26 -13.59 2.85
N ARG A 387 4.28 -12.71 3.11
CA ARG A 387 3.07 -12.57 2.28
C ARG A 387 3.36 -12.02 0.91
N ASN A 388 4.16 -10.96 0.85
CA ASN A 388 4.53 -10.32 -0.40
C ASN A 388 5.29 -11.27 -1.32
N ALA A 389 6.26 -12.00 -0.77
CA ALA A 389 7.04 -13.00 -1.50
C ALA A 389 6.20 -14.16 -2.06
N ALA A 390 4.95 -14.29 -1.64
CA ALA A 390 4.00 -15.26 -2.19
C ALA A 390 3.24 -14.74 -3.42
N GLN A 391 3.37 -13.48 -3.76
CA GLN A 391 2.69 -12.87 -4.91
C GLN A 391 3.60 -12.83 -6.14
N ARG A 392 3.01 -12.78 -7.35
CA ARG A 392 3.77 -12.71 -8.60
C ARG A 392 4.30 -11.30 -8.87
N HIS A 393 3.48 -10.31 -8.65
CA HIS A 393 3.75 -8.90 -8.95
C HIS A 393 3.29 -8.01 -7.79
N PRO A 394 3.83 -8.21 -6.57
CA PRO A 394 3.36 -7.45 -5.43
C PRO A 394 3.92 -6.03 -5.47
N GLY A 395 3.13 -5.09 -4.95
CA GLY A 395 3.62 -3.76 -4.62
C GLY A 395 4.78 -3.81 -3.62
N ILE A 396 5.57 -2.76 -3.61
CA ILE A 396 6.69 -2.58 -2.68
C ILE A 396 6.15 -2.32 -1.27
N ILE A 397 6.72 -2.95 -0.26
CA ILE A 397 6.33 -2.72 1.13
C ILE A 397 6.94 -1.40 1.61
N ARG A 398 6.08 -0.43 1.97
CA ARG A 398 6.47 0.86 2.54
C ARG A 398 5.70 1.10 3.83
N PRO A 399 6.20 0.69 5.00
CA PRO A 399 5.45 0.76 6.26
C PRO A 399 5.25 2.19 6.74
N TRP A 400 4.10 2.43 7.38
CA TRP A 400 3.89 3.54 8.27
C TRP A 400 4.42 3.19 9.66
N PHE A 401 5.20 4.07 10.25
CA PHE A 401 5.71 3.94 11.60
C PHE A 401 5.13 4.98 12.56
N GLN A 402 5.03 4.57 13.83
CA GLN A 402 4.50 5.41 14.89
C GLN A 402 5.48 6.52 15.25
N GLY A 403 5.09 7.78 15.02
CA GLY A 403 5.83 8.99 15.38
C GLY A 403 5.22 9.75 16.56
N PHE A 404 4.40 9.10 17.41
CA PHE A 404 3.67 9.74 18.48
C PHE A 404 3.66 8.88 19.75
N THR A 405 3.52 9.51 20.94
CA THR A 405 3.38 8.82 22.22
C THR A 405 1.93 8.48 22.49
N ALA A 406 1.62 7.20 22.72
CA ALA A 406 0.28 6.67 22.98
C ALA A 406 -0.12 6.80 24.47
N ASN A 407 -0.37 8.00 24.96
CA ASN A 407 -0.66 8.29 26.37
C ASN A 407 -1.91 7.59 26.95
N TRP A 408 -2.80 7.07 26.09
CA TRP A 408 -3.99 6.30 26.49
C TRP A 408 -3.70 4.85 26.85
N ILE A 409 -2.50 4.34 26.56
CA ILE A 409 -2.09 2.97 26.89
C ILE A 409 -1.40 2.96 28.24
N LYS A 410 -1.93 2.15 29.17
CA LYS A 410 -1.30 1.96 30.45
C LYS A 410 0.06 1.25 30.28
N GLY A 411 1.13 1.95 30.65
CA GLY A 411 2.49 1.43 30.55
C GLY A 411 3.15 1.69 29.17
N SER A 412 2.62 2.59 28.36
CA SER A 412 3.29 3.10 27.14
C SER A 412 4.65 3.72 27.48
N ILE A 413 5.46 3.91 26.45
CA ILE A 413 6.73 4.64 26.53
C ILE A 413 6.66 5.93 25.71
N PRO A 414 7.50 6.94 26.02
CA PRO A 414 7.70 8.06 25.12
C PRO A 414 8.25 7.56 23.76
N TYR A 415 7.65 8.02 22.66
CA TYR A 415 8.16 7.79 21.31
C TYR A 415 9.05 8.96 20.95
N ASP A 416 10.24 8.95 21.53
CA ASP A 416 11.35 9.86 21.24
C ASP A 416 12.07 9.47 19.93
N ALA A 417 13.10 10.22 19.59
CA ALA A 417 13.91 9.97 18.39
C ALA A 417 14.45 8.52 18.33
N LYS A 418 14.83 7.96 19.49
CA LYS A 418 15.32 6.58 19.54
C LYS A 418 14.22 5.55 19.28
N ALA A 419 13.07 5.66 19.92
CA ALA A 419 11.97 4.72 19.75
C ALA A 419 11.42 4.73 18.31
N ILE A 420 11.41 5.89 17.67
CA ILE A 420 11.04 6.01 16.25
C ILE A 420 12.11 5.40 15.36
N SER A 421 13.39 5.71 15.60
CA SER A 421 14.52 5.15 14.85
C SER A 421 14.60 3.62 14.98
N ASP A 422 14.26 3.04 16.13
CA ASP A 422 14.23 1.59 16.35
C ASP A 422 13.28 0.87 15.36
N GLN A 423 12.18 1.51 14.93
CA GLN A 423 11.27 0.98 13.93
C GLN A 423 11.89 1.03 12.51
N ILE A 424 12.57 2.14 12.18
CA ILE A 424 13.30 2.30 10.91
C ILE A 424 14.40 1.24 10.81
N VAL A 425 15.18 1.06 11.89
CA VAL A 425 16.21 0.03 12.00
C VAL A 425 15.66 -1.35 11.71
N ALA A 426 14.52 -1.70 12.29
CA ALA A 426 13.87 -3.00 12.08
C ALA A 426 13.51 -3.25 10.61
N ALA A 427 13.11 -2.21 9.88
CA ALA A 427 12.84 -2.28 8.44
C ALA A 427 14.14 -2.45 7.64
N MET A 428 15.14 -1.61 7.89
CA MET A 428 16.40 -1.62 7.16
C MET A 428 17.14 -2.96 7.29
N GLU A 429 17.13 -3.59 8.47
CA GLU A 429 17.70 -4.93 8.68
C GLU A 429 17.01 -6.04 7.87
N LEU A 430 15.76 -5.82 7.48
CA LEU A 430 14.99 -6.70 6.60
C LEU A 430 15.08 -6.31 5.12
N GLY A 431 15.90 -5.31 4.78
CA GLY A 431 16.08 -4.84 3.41
C GLY A 431 14.95 -3.93 2.92
N ILE A 432 14.13 -3.38 3.81
CA ILE A 432 13.11 -2.38 3.50
C ILE A 432 13.70 -1.00 3.74
N ASP A 433 14.00 -0.29 2.65
CA ASP A 433 14.65 1.04 2.67
C ASP A 433 13.65 2.20 2.66
N GLU A 434 12.35 1.90 2.62
CA GLU A 434 11.26 2.85 2.48
C GLU A 434 10.40 2.87 3.74
N TYR A 435 9.91 4.05 4.12
CA TYR A 435 9.02 4.18 5.27
C TYR A 435 8.30 5.53 5.27
N ILE A 436 7.23 5.62 6.05
CA ILE A 436 6.50 6.84 6.34
C ILE A 436 6.38 6.99 7.85
N ILE A 437 6.68 8.17 8.39
CA ILE A 437 6.46 8.46 9.82
C ILE A 437 5.15 9.21 10.00
N TRP A 438 4.22 8.62 10.76
CA TRP A 438 2.95 9.25 11.08
C TRP A 438 2.96 9.93 12.44
N ASN A 439 2.66 11.23 12.44
CA ASN A 439 2.41 12.02 13.64
C ASN A 439 1.32 13.05 13.34
N ALA A 440 0.13 12.88 13.92
CA ALA A 440 -1.02 13.77 13.68
C ALA A 440 -0.74 15.23 14.07
N SER A 441 0.20 15.47 14.99
CA SER A 441 0.58 16.83 15.38
C SER A 441 1.65 17.46 14.48
N ASN A 442 2.17 16.69 13.49
CA ASN A 442 3.26 17.06 12.57
C ASN A 442 4.52 17.57 13.28
N ASN A 443 4.83 17.00 14.42
CA ASN A 443 6.01 17.37 15.19
C ASN A 443 7.07 16.28 15.09
N TYR A 444 8.19 16.58 14.43
CA TYR A 444 9.26 15.65 14.11
C TYR A 444 10.59 16.11 14.69
N GLU A 445 11.43 15.13 15.07
CA GLU A 445 12.76 15.38 15.62
C GLU A 445 13.84 14.90 14.64
N PRO A 446 14.74 15.80 14.17
CA PRO A 446 15.79 15.43 13.21
C PRO A 446 16.67 14.29 13.68
N MET A 447 16.91 14.18 14.99
CA MET A 447 17.73 13.11 15.58
C MET A 447 17.21 11.70 15.30
N THR A 448 15.91 11.56 15.00
CA THR A 448 15.31 10.29 14.57
C THR A 448 16.07 9.65 13.40
N PHE A 449 16.51 10.46 12.45
CA PHE A 449 17.11 10.03 11.19
C PHE A 449 18.63 9.87 11.24
N PHE A 450 19.26 10.15 12.37
CA PHE A 450 20.71 9.97 12.57
C PHE A 450 21.09 8.70 13.34
N TYR A 451 20.15 8.05 14.01
CA TYR A 451 20.45 6.86 14.83
C TYR A 451 20.80 5.64 14.00
N HIS A 452 20.18 5.45 12.84
CA HIS A 452 20.28 4.22 12.06
C HIS A 452 21.43 4.21 11.04
N GLY A 453 22.14 5.29 10.84
CA GLY A 453 23.32 5.37 9.95
C GLY A 453 24.50 4.47 10.32
N ARG A 454 24.36 3.60 11.34
CA ARG A 454 25.40 2.69 11.81
C ARG A 454 25.05 1.22 11.67
N ILE A 455 23.90 0.87 11.05
CA ILE A 455 23.47 -0.51 10.96
C ILE A 455 24.07 -1.11 9.70
N ASP A 456 24.76 -2.22 9.90
CA ASP A 456 25.18 -3.07 8.81
C ASP A 456 23.98 -3.91 8.36
N PRO A 457 23.40 -3.63 7.17
CA PRO A 457 22.32 -4.44 6.62
C PRO A 457 22.75 -5.90 6.34
N ASN A 458 24.04 -6.22 6.46
CA ASN A 458 24.60 -7.55 6.25
C ASN A 458 24.69 -8.40 7.53
N THR A 459 23.82 -8.15 8.53
CA THR A 459 23.77 -8.97 9.77
C THR A 459 23.33 -10.42 9.56
N ARG A 460 22.84 -10.76 8.33
CA ARG A 460 22.49 -12.14 7.98
C ARG A 460 23.71 -13.03 7.90
N LYS A 461 23.60 -14.23 8.48
CA LYS A 461 24.65 -15.24 8.32
C LYS A 461 24.64 -15.80 6.91
N PRO A 462 25.80 -16.21 6.37
CA PRO A 462 25.85 -16.89 5.08
C PRO A 462 24.87 -18.07 5.03
N GLY A 463 24.02 -18.13 4.02
CA GLY A 463 23.03 -19.19 3.83
C GLY A 463 21.71 -18.96 4.58
N GLU A 464 21.48 -17.79 5.14
CA GLU A 464 20.15 -17.37 5.66
C GLU A 464 19.39 -16.57 4.60
N ASP A 465 18.07 -16.74 4.56
CA ASP A 465 17.17 -15.92 3.73
C ASP A 465 17.00 -14.49 4.30
N ILE A 466 16.22 -13.64 3.61
CA ILE A 466 16.01 -12.24 4.04
C ILE A 466 15.36 -12.15 5.43
N LEU A 467 14.65 -13.18 5.87
CA LEU A 467 14.04 -13.26 7.20
C LEU A 467 14.98 -13.85 8.25
N ALA A 468 16.30 -13.92 7.96
CA ALA A 468 17.33 -14.53 8.78
C ALA A 468 17.02 -16.00 9.17
N ARG A 469 16.38 -16.75 8.26
CA ARG A 469 16.06 -18.16 8.44
C ARG A 469 17.07 -19.01 7.72
N SER A 470 17.63 -19.99 8.43
CA SER A 470 18.41 -21.04 7.80
C SER A 470 17.50 -21.97 6.98
N PRO A 471 18.04 -22.71 6.00
CA PRO A 471 17.28 -23.73 5.27
C PRO A 471 16.58 -24.75 6.19
N ALA A 472 17.23 -25.15 7.29
CA ALA A 472 16.62 -26.03 8.30
C ALA A 472 15.43 -25.38 9.01
N ALA A 473 15.52 -24.09 9.32
CA ALA A 473 14.41 -23.36 9.92
C ALA A 473 13.23 -23.20 8.95
N ALA A 474 13.51 -22.98 7.68
CA ALA A 474 12.47 -22.85 6.64
C ALA A 474 11.68 -24.16 6.44
N VAL A 475 12.37 -25.31 6.30
CA VAL A 475 11.69 -26.59 6.15
C VAL A 475 10.95 -26.98 7.44
N LYS A 476 11.49 -26.67 8.62
CA LYS A 476 10.80 -26.88 9.88
C LYS A 476 9.48 -26.10 9.94
N ARG A 477 9.48 -24.83 9.53
CA ARG A 477 8.27 -23.98 9.48
C ARG A 477 7.21 -24.57 8.55
N TYR A 478 7.61 -25.11 7.40
CA TYR A 478 6.73 -25.79 6.47
C TYR A 478 6.10 -27.03 7.10
N LEU A 479 6.91 -27.91 7.69
CA LEU A 479 6.43 -29.15 8.33
C LEU A 479 5.55 -28.88 9.56
N ASP A 480 5.86 -27.85 10.35
CA ASP A 480 5.00 -27.41 11.44
C ASP A 480 3.64 -26.91 10.95
N ALA A 481 3.61 -26.16 9.84
CA ALA A 481 2.38 -25.70 9.21
C ALA A 481 1.55 -26.89 8.66
N GLU A 482 2.19 -27.86 8.05
CA GLU A 482 1.56 -29.07 7.53
C GLU A 482 0.98 -29.92 8.66
N LYS A 483 1.76 -30.17 9.71
CA LYS A 483 1.31 -30.88 10.92
C LYS A 483 0.15 -30.17 11.62
N GLY A 484 0.14 -28.85 11.62
CA GLY A 484 -0.90 -28.03 12.25
C GLY A 484 -2.12 -27.79 11.37
N GLY A 485 -2.15 -28.30 10.12
CA GLY A 485 -3.25 -28.05 9.16
C GLY A 485 -3.39 -26.58 8.77
N LYS A 486 -2.29 -25.82 8.80
CA LYS A 486 -2.26 -24.38 8.51
C LYS A 486 -2.04 -24.17 7.00
N PHE A 487 -3.08 -24.39 6.20
CA PHE A 487 -2.97 -24.41 4.74
C PHE A 487 -2.55 -23.05 4.14
N SER A 488 -3.00 -21.95 4.71
CA SER A 488 -2.55 -20.60 4.32
C SER A 488 -1.04 -20.42 4.50
N HIS A 489 -0.44 -20.94 5.56
CA HIS A 489 1.01 -20.93 5.72
C HIS A 489 1.69 -21.81 4.65
N LEU A 490 1.12 -22.96 4.33
CA LEU A 490 1.64 -23.79 3.24
C LEU A 490 1.60 -23.07 1.91
N TYR A 491 0.53 -22.31 1.63
CA TYR A 491 0.46 -21.48 0.43
C TYR A 491 1.63 -20.50 0.34
N LEU A 492 1.96 -19.81 1.45
CA LEU A 492 3.07 -18.86 1.49
C LEU A 492 4.44 -19.53 1.38
N LEU A 493 4.58 -20.76 1.85
CA LEU A 493 5.86 -21.48 1.92
C LEU A 493 6.11 -22.41 0.72
N THR A 494 5.13 -22.60 -0.15
CA THR A 494 5.26 -23.36 -1.39
C THR A 494 5.65 -22.41 -2.54
N PRO A 495 6.60 -22.77 -3.42
CA PRO A 495 6.95 -21.94 -4.58
C PRO A 495 5.75 -21.66 -5.48
N ILE A 496 5.75 -20.51 -6.15
CA ILE A 496 4.68 -20.11 -7.08
C ILE A 496 4.47 -21.15 -8.19
N SER A 497 5.58 -21.75 -8.68
CA SER A 497 5.54 -22.78 -9.72
C SER A 497 4.92 -24.11 -9.27
N GLU A 498 4.89 -24.39 -7.97
CA GLU A 498 4.51 -25.67 -7.38
C GLU A 498 3.13 -25.64 -6.71
N ARG A 499 2.39 -24.56 -6.85
CA ARG A 499 1.07 -24.41 -6.24
C ARG A 499 0.05 -23.92 -7.25
N HIS A 500 -1.25 -24.14 -6.93
CA HIS A 500 -2.33 -23.51 -7.68
C HIS A 500 -2.23 -21.99 -7.56
N GLU A 501 -2.45 -21.25 -8.65
CA GLU A 501 -2.38 -19.78 -8.66
C GLU A 501 -3.46 -19.17 -7.77
N ASP A 502 -4.68 -19.70 -7.88
CA ASP A 502 -5.81 -19.29 -7.09
C ASP A 502 -5.67 -19.81 -5.65
N TYR A 503 -5.75 -18.89 -4.70
CA TYR A 503 -5.59 -19.17 -3.27
C TYR A 503 -6.70 -20.10 -2.74
N ASP A 504 -7.95 -19.83 -3.09
CA ASP A 504 -9.09 -20.59 -2.58
C ASP A 504 -9.11 -22.00 -3.15
N ALA A 505 -8.74 -22.15 -4.42
CA ALA A 505 -8.55 -23.46 -5.04
C ALA A 505 -7.41 -24.24 -4.36
N PHE A 506 -6.29 -23.60 -4.02
CA PHE A 506 -5.20 -24.24 -3.26
C PHE A 506 -5.70 -24.71 -1.89
N ILE A 507 -6.39 -23.84 -1.14
CA ILE A 507 -6.93 -24.19 0.18
C ILE A 507 -7.95 -25.31 0.09
N ALA A 508 -8.86 -25.28 -0.89
CA ALA A 508 -9.85 -26.34 -1.12
C ALA A 508 -9.17 -27.68 -1.45
N GLN A 509 -8.17 -27.68 -2.32
CA GLN A 509 -7.38 -28.86 -2.66
C GLN A 509 -6.72 -29.48 -1.42
N ARG A 510 -6.08 -28.63 -0.58
CA ARG A 510 -5.41 -29.09 0.64
C ARG A 510 -6.39 -29.65 1.68
N LYS A 511 -7.54 -29.03 1.83
CA LYS A 511 -8.61 -29.52 2.74
C LYS A 511 -9.20 -30.85 2.27
N THR A 512 -9.33 -31.05 0.96
CA THR A 512 -9.92 -32.28 0.40
C THR A 512 -8.95 -33.46 0.39
N SER A 513 -7.65 -33.24 0.30
CA SER A 513 -6.64 -34.30 0.35
C SER A 513 -6.61 -35.02 1.71
N LEU A 514 -7.09 -34.36 2.77
CA LEU A 514 -7.13 -34.87 4.13
C LEU A 514 -5.78 -35.48 4.62
N GLU A 515 -4.67 -35.07 3.98
CA GLU A 515 -3.33 -35.47 4.38
C GLU A 515 -2.95 -34.79 5.69
N ILE A 516 -2.62 -35.59 6.70
CA ILE A 516 -2.24 -35.10 8.03
C ILE A 516 -0.86 -35.64 8.38
N LEU A 517 0.12 -34.74 8.51
CA LEU A 517 1.43 -35.07 9.04
C LEU A 517 1.31 -35.27 10.56
N LYS A 518 1.58 -36.48 11.03
CA LYS A 518 1.48 -36.84 12.47
C LYS A 518 2.74 -36.54 13.23
N ASN A 519 3.86 -36.94 12.67
CA ASN A 519 5.18 -36.67 13.24
C ASN A 519 6.21 -36.51 12.13
N TYR A 520 7.32 -35.90 12.44
CA TYR A 520 8.45 -35.78 11.52
C TYR A 520 9.76 -35.56 12.31
N GLU A 521 10.87 -35.90 11.66
CA GLU A 521 12.23 -35.58 12.09
C GLU A 521 13.04 -35.11 10.87
N ILE A 522 13.73 -33.99 11.01
CA ILE A 522 14.65 -33.50 10.01
C ILE A 522 16.01 -34.13 10.30
N ILE A 523 16.39 -35.13 9.50
CA ILE A 523 17.62 -35.90 9.69
C ILE A 523 18.84 -35.07 9.32
N ASN A 524 18.79 -34.38 8.17
CA ASN A 524 19.89 -33.58 7.65
C ASN A 524 19.40 -32.54 6.66
N VAL A 525 20.18 -31.46 6.46
CA VAL A 525 19.99 -30.47 5.40
C VAL A 525 21.32 -30.29 4.69
N VAL A 526 21.34 -30.62 3.41
CA VAL A 526 22.53 -30.59 2.56
C VAL A 526 22.39 -29.46 1.54
N LYS A 527 23.46 -28.72 1.34
CA LYS A 527 23.51 -27.70 0.28
C LYS A 527 23.71 -28.39 -1.07
N ASP A 528 22.87 -28.02 -2.03
CA ASP A 528 22.95 -28.43 -3.43
C ASP A 528 23.79 -27.39 -4.23
N GLU A 529 23.53 -27.24 -5.52
CA GLU A 529 24.11 -26.18 -6.33
C GLU A 529 23.48 -24.81 -6.06
N GLY A 530 24.27 -23.76 -6.05
CA GLY A 530 23.82 -22.40 -5.83
C GLY A 530 23.32 -22.15 -4.40
N GLU A 531 22.12 -21.58 -4.29
CA GLU A 531 21.44 -21.28 -3.01
C GLU A 531 20.29 -22.27 -2.71
N THR A 532 20.30 -23.45 -3.33
CA THR A 532 19.33 -24.50 -3.09
C THR A 532 19.84 -25.51 -2.06
N TYR A 533 18.91 -26.18 -1.38
CA TYR A 533 19.22 -27.18 -0.37
C TYR A 533 18.24 -28.35 -0.47
N THR A 534 18.65 -29.51 0.02
CA THR A 534 17.81 -30.69 0.19
C THR A 534 17.74 -31.04 1.67
N ALA A 535 16.54 -31.05 2.24
CA ALA A 535 16.29 -31.58 3.59
C ALA A 535 15.88 -33.04 3.50
N ILE A 536 16.52 -33.89 4.29
CA ILE A 536 16.20 -35.30 4.46
C ILE A 536 15.32 -35.41 5.69
N VAL A 537 14.06 -35.88 5.50
CA VAL A 537 13.03 -35.91 6.54
C VAL A 537 12.48 -37.32 6.64
N SER A 538 12.31 -37.82 7.87
CA SER A 538 11.49 -38.98 8.17
C SER A 538 10.19 -38.55 8.85
N GLY A 539 9.10 -39.32 8.70
CA GLY A 539 7.83 -38.99 9.32
C GLY A 539 6.69 -39.91 8.89
N GLU A 540 5.51 -39.59 9.33
CA GLU A 540 4.29 -40.36 9.11
C GLU A 540 3.14 -39.44 8.70
N TYR A 541 2.54 -39.75 7.57
CA TYR A 541 1.33 -39.11 7.05
C TYR A 541 0.15 -40.05 7.13
N HIS A 542 -1.01 -39.51 7.46
CA HIS A 542 -2.31 -40.18 7.38
C HIS A 542 -3.22 -39.44 6.41
N SER A 543 -4.00 -40.22 5.64
CA SER A 543 -5.07 -39.69 4.78
C SER A 543 -6.19 -40.70 4.61
N THR A 544 -7.23 -40.35 3.87
CA THR A 544 -8.28 -41.29 3.46
C THR A 544 -7.76 -42.39 2.52
N ALA A 545 -6.59 -42.18 1.87
CA ALA A 545 -5.93 -43.18 1.03
C ALA A 545 -5.07 -44.18 1.83
N GLY A 546 -4.89 -43.98 3.12
CA GLY A 546 -4.09 -44.84 3.99
C GLY A 546 -3.05 -44.10 4.81
N THR A 547 -1.98 -44.80 5.17
CA THR A 547 -0.81 -44.25 5.90
C THR A 547 0.40 -44.26 4.99
N ALA A 548 1.14 -43.14 4.94
CA ALA A 548 2.44 -43.07 4.30
C ALA A 548 3.53 -42.89 5.36
N ILE A 549 4.45 -43.84 5.46
CA ILE A 549 5.65 -43.70 6.29
C ILE A 549 6.78 -43.25 5.37
N ILE A 550 7.27 -42.05 5.63
CA ILE A 550 8.38 -41.50 4.86
C ILE A 550 9.70 -41.81 5.58
N HIS A 551 10.59 -42.46 4.87
CA HIS A 551 11.98 -42.67 5.28
C HIS A 551 12.86 -41.86 4.32
N GLU A 552 13.65 -40.93 4.85
CA GLU A 552 14.59 -40.14 4.05
C GLU A 552 13.93 -39.40 2.85
N ALA A 553 12.71 -38.89 3.03
CA ALA A 553 12.06 -38.09 2.00
C ALA A 553 12.83 -36.77 1.75
N LYS A 554 13.00 -36.42 0.49
CA LYS A 554 13.84 -35.29 0.07
C LYS A 554 12.98 -34.05 -0.22
N TYR A 555 12.90 -33.16 0.73
CA TYR A 555 12.25 -31.85 0.54
C TYR A 555 13.27 -30.88 -0.08
N LYS A 556 12.94 -30.29 -1.22
CA LYS A 556 13.80 -29.26 -1.82
C LYS A 556 13.49 -27.89 -1.19
N ILE A 557 14.54 -27.14 -0.92
CA ILE A 557 14.49 -25.79 -0.38
C ILE A 557 15.08 -24.88 -1.45
N VAL A 558 14.25 -24.02 -2.01
CA VAL A 558 14.61 -23.13 -3.12
C VAL A 558 14.41 -21.67 -2.74
N PRO A 559 15.28 -20.75 -3.15
CA PRO A 559 15.05 -19.33 -2.96
C PRO A 559 14.03 -18.83 -3.99
N GLU A 560 13.04 -18.08 -3.52
CA GLU A 560 12.07 -17.35 -4.34
C GLU A 560 11.79 -16.02 -3.65
N ASN A 561 11.96 -14.90 -4.34
CA ASN A 561 11.81 -13.56 -3.79
C ASN A 561 12.61 -13.36 -2.47
N ASN A 562 13.85 -13.82 -2.44
CA ASN A 562 14.77 -13.78 -1.29
C ASN A 562 14.32 -14.54 -0.04
N ILE A 563 13.32 -15.42 -0.15
CA ILE A 563 12.82 -16.28 0.93
C ILE A 563 12.96 -17.74 0.52
N TYR A 564 13.29 -18.62 1.47
CA TYR A 564 13.26 -20.05 1.23
C TYR A 564 11.84 -20.60 1.15
N LYS A 565 11.54 -21.25 0.03
CA LYS A 565 10.30 -21.99 -0.24
C LYS A 565 10.60 -23.48 -0.26
N ILE A 566 9.54 -24.29 -0.05
CA ILE A 566 9.68 -25.73 0.13
C ILE A 566 8.90 -26.47 -0.95
N ILE A 567 9.56 -27.35 -1.67
CA ILE A 567 8.96 -28.31 -2.60
C ILE A 567 8.83 -29.63 -1.86
N LYS A 568 7.58 -30.05 -1.63
CA LYS A 568 7.26 -31.34 -0.99
C LYS A 568 7.50 -32.47 -1.99
N PRO A 569 8.14 -33.61 -1.60
CA PRO A 569 8.23 -34.79 -2.45
C PRO A 569 6.87 -35.49 -2.62
N GLU A 570 6.70 -36.24 -3.70
CA GLU A 570 5.57 -37.16 -3.84
C GLU A 570 5.59 -38.24 -2.74
N LEU A 571 4.44 -38.52 -2.18
CA LEU A 571 4.28 -39.53 -1.12
C LEU A 571 3.79 -40.85 -1.73
N THR A 572 4.36 -41.98 -1.28
CA THR A 572 3.86 -43.31 -1.62
C THR A 572 2.94 -43.77 -0.49
N TRP A 573 1.67 -43.95 -0.80
CA TRP A 573 0.64 -44.36 0.16
C TRP A 573 0.55 -45.88 0.27
N ILE A 574 0.46 -46.38 1.50
CA ILE A 574 0.24 -47.76 1.84
C ILE A 574 -1.23 -47.87 2.33
N PRO A 575 -2.08 -48.63 1.67
CA PRO A 575 -3.52 -48.76 2.04
C PRO A 575 -3.75 -49.28 3.45
#